data_fdd21b267c0842f22f73a34e88a4e917
#
_entry.id   fdd21b267c0842f22f73a34e88a4e917
#
_cell.length_a   1.000
_cell.length_b   1.000
_cell.length_c   1.000
_cell.angle_alpha   90.00
_cell.angle_beta   90.00
_cell.angle_gamma   90.00
#
_symmetry.space_group_name_H-M   'P 1'
#
loop_
_entity.id
_entity.type
_entity.pdbx_description
1 polymer ?
#
loop_
_entity_poly.entity_id
_entity_poly.type
_entity_poly.pdbx_seq_one_letter_code
_entity_poly.pdbx_strand_id
1 'polypeptide(L)'
;NFKLKEELVQLRYIELPSQFLDKPTVIQKLKRFNKEDVIYLDSIGVQFRKVNFNDSIWVPVSRLISEIPPLTVENQRKYIKKSQFFELQDSIGVYLGHVTNLLEVNDEAPLSYIKPEIRQVLLNRRRIDYSRKLEVDIIDEAIKNKEFEVYDKYNKNE
;
A
#
# COMPACT_ATOMS: atom_id res chain seq x y z
N ASN A 1 17.04 0.64 10.89
CA ASN A 1 16.82 1.48 9.69
C ASN A 1 16.22 0.64 8.57
N PHE A 2 14.98 0.98 8.20
CA PHE A 2 14.28 0.31 7.11
C PHE A 2 14.72 0.91 5.78
N LYS A 3 15.32 0.10 4.93
CA LYS A 3 15.70 0.49 3.59
C LYS A 3 14.74 -0.09 2.57
N LEU A 4 14.46 0.67 1.52
CA LEU A 4 13.54 0.27 0.47
C LEU A 4 14.14 -0.87 -0.36
N LYS A 5 13.32 -1.86 -0.65
CA LYS A 5 13.65 -2.98 -1.53
C LYS A 5 13.20 -2.74 -2.97
N GLU A 6 12.34 -1.76 -3.18
CA GLU A 6 11.85 -1.34 -4.48
C GLU A 6 11.64 0.16 -4.50
N GLU A 7 11.49 0.72 -5.69
CA GLU A 7 11.22 2.14 -5.87
C GLU A 7 9.81 2.50 -5.42
N LEU A 8 9.67 3.63 -4.74
CA LEU A 8 8.37 4.17 -4.31
C LEU A 8 8.12 5.51 -5.01
N VAL A 9 6.86 5.75 -5.34
CA VAL A 9 6.44 7.02 -5.95
C VAL A 9 5.24 7.60 -5.22
N GLN A 10 5.17 8.93 -5.24
CA GLN A 10 3.94 9.68 -4.96
C GLN A 10 3.48 10.26 -6.29
N LEU A 11 2.22 10.03 -6.65
CA LEU A 11 1.70 10.47 -7.93
C LEU A 11 0.20 10.76 -7.87
N ARG A 12 -0.22 11.60 -8.80
CA ARG A 12 -1.63 11.75 -9.18
C ARG A 12 -1.86 10.94 -10.44
N TYR A 13 -2.98 10.22 -10.50
CA TYR A 13 -3.22 9.25 -11.55
C TYR A 13 -4.68 9.26 -11.98
N ILE A 14 -4.91 9.24 -13.28
CA ILE A 14 -6.24 9.11 -13.89
C ILE A 14 -6.18 8.08 -15.01
N GLU A 15 -7.14 7.17 -15.02
CA GLU A 15 -7.35 6.27 -16.15
C GLU A 15 -8.63 6.70 -16.89
N LEU A 16 -8.45 7.08 -18.16
CA LEU A 16 -9.54 7.52 -19.03
C LEU A 16 -9.96 6.40 -19.98
N PRO A 17 -11.25 6.35 -20.37
CA PRO A 17 -11.65 5.52 -21.50
C PRO A 17 -10.91 5.91 -22.78
N SER A 18 -10.69 4.96 -23.68
CA SER A 18 -9.96 5.21 -24.92
C SER A 18 -10.60 6.27 -25.83
N GLN A 19 -11.92 6.46 -25.66
CA GLN A 19 -12.72 7.41 -26.47
C GLN A 19 -13.01 8.71 -25.73
N PHE A 20 -12.27 9.05 -24.67
CA PHE A 20 -12.48 10.28 -23.93
C PHE A 20 -12.18 11.49 -24.78
N LEU A 21 -13.15 12.41 -24.90
CA LEU A 21 -13.10 13.50 -25.88
C LEU A 21 -12.20 14.67 -25.49
N ASP A 22 -12.15 15.02 -24.20
CA ASP A 22 -11.46 16.24 -23.73
C ASP A 22 -10.19 15.92 -22.94
N LYS A 23 -9.38 15.03 -23.47
CA LYS A 23 -8.12 14.63 -22.88
C LYS A 23 -7.17 15.79 -22.60
N PRO A 24 -6.95 16.78 -23.52
CA PRO A 24 -6.04 17.88 -23.27
C PRO A 24 -6.37 18.71 -22.03
N THR A 25 -7.65 18.97 -21.77
CA THR A 25 -8.09 19.71 -20.58
C THR A 25 -7.77 18.94 -19.31
N VAL A 26 -8.03 17.63 -19.30
CA VAL A 26 -7.71 16.77 -18.16
C VAL A 26 -6.21 16.74 -17.89
N ILE A 27 -5.40 16.63 -18.93
CA ILE A 27 -3.92 16.63 -18.81
C ILE A 27 -3.45 17.95 -18.18
N GLN A 28 -3.93 19.08 -18.69
CA GLN A 28 -3.54 20.39 -18.17
C GLN A 28 -3.89 20.55 -16.71
N LYS A 29 -5.11 20.16 -16.34
CA LYS A 29 -5.59 20.25 -14.96
C LYS A 29 -4.86 19.27 -14.02
N LEU A 30 -4.53 18.10 -14.49
CA LEU A 30 -3.76 17.12 -13.69
C LEU A 30 -2.33 17.63 -13.45
N LYS A 31 -1.71 18.27 -14.43
CA LYS A 31 -0.39 18.88 -14.28
C LYS A 31 -0.38 20.04 -13.30
N ARG A 32 -1.30 20.96 -13.44
CA ARG A 32 -1.39 22.16 -12.60
C ARG A 32 -1.92 21.84 -11.19
N PHE A 33 -2.98 21.11 -11.11
CA PHE A 33 -3.59 20.55 -9.91
C PHE A 33 -3.79 21.56 -8.77
N ASN A 34 -4.33 22.74 -9.10
CA ASN A 34 -4.76 23.71 -8.09
C ASN A 34 -6.17 23.34 -7.57
N LYS A 35 -6.70 24.12 -6.61
CA LYS A 35 -8.01 23.84 -6.01
C LYS A 35 -9.14 23.78 -7.03
N GLU A 36 -9.13 24.69 -7.99
CA GLU A 36 -10.13 24.77 -9.06
C GLU A 36 -10.05 23.55 -9.98
N ASP A 37 -8.83 23.11 -10.29
CA ASP A 37 -8.58 21.94 -11.12
C ASP A 37 -9.09 20.67 -10.44
N VAL A 38 -8.84 20.52 -9.15
CA VAL A 38 -9.33 19.38 -8.36
C VAL A 38 -10.86 19.34 -8.37
N ILE A 39 -11.50 20.48 -8.14
CA ILE A 39 -12.96 20.58 -8.17
C ILE A 39 -13.50 20.18 -9.55
N TYR A 40 -12.87 20.66 -10.62
CA TYR A 40 -13.26 20.30 -11.98
C TYR A 40 -13.09 18.82 -12.25
N LEU A 41 -11.94 18.26 -11.90
CA LEU A 41 -11.66 16.83 -12.11
C LEU A 41 -12.61 15.95 -11.30
N ASP A 42 -12.92 16.35 -10.07
CA ASP A 42 -13.91 15.64 -9.26
C ASP A 42 -15.31 15.69 -9.88
N SER A 43 -15.68 16.84 -10.46
CA SER A 43 -17.00 17.01 -11.07
C SER A 43 -17.23 16.09 -12.28
N ILE A 44 -16.17 15.74 -13.01
CA ILE A 44 -16.24 14.83 -14.15
C ILE A 44 -15.70 13.42 -13.82
N GLY A 45 -15.42 13.17 -12.56
CA GLY A 45 -14.79 11.92 -12.10
C GLY A 45 -15.58 10.65 -12.44
N VAL A 46 -16.90 10.76 -12.61
CA VAL A 46 -17.75 9.65 -13.04
C VAL A 46 -17.37 9.12 -14.42
N GLN A 47 -16.73 9.94 -15.25
CA GLN A 47 -16.27 9.58 -16.59
C GLN A 47 -14.91 8.87 -16.58
N PHE A 48 -14.21 8.87 -15.46
CA PHE A 48 -12.91 8.22 -15.30
C PHE A 48 -13.09 6.76 -14.91
N ARG A 49 -12.21 5.91 -15.41
CA ARG A 49 -12.22 4.49 -15.04
C ARG A 49 -11.57 4.27 -13.68
N LYS A 50 -10.50 5.00 -13.41
CA LYS A 50 -9.82 5.03 -12.11
C LYS A 50 -9.27 6.42 -11.86
N VAL A 51 -9.14 6.77 -10.60
CA VAL A 51 -8.59 8.06 -10.20
C VAL A 51 -7.88 7.93 -8.86
N ASN A 52 -6.73 8.59 -8.75
CA ASN A 52 -6.03 8.80 -7.49
C ASN A 52 -5.51 10.22 -7.45
N PHE A 53 -6.10 11.04 -6.60
CA PHE A 53 -5.68 12.44 -6.40
C PHE A 53 -4.86 12.62 -5.12
N ASN A 54 -4.68 11.58 -4.34
CA ASN A 54 -3.90 11.65 -3.12
C ASN A 54 -2.43 11.36 -3.41
N ASP A 55 -1.68 12.41 -3.69
CA ASP A 55 -0.25 12.36 -3.98
C ASP A 55 0.64 12.38 -2.74
N SER A 56 0.05 12.24 -1.55
CA SER A 56 0.79 12.11 -0.30
C SER A 56 1.10 10.66 0.08
N ILE A 57 0.50 9.70 -0.61
CA ILE A 57 0.67 8.28 -0.34
C ILE A 57 1.80 7.71 -1.21
N TRP A 58 2.72 6.98 -0.59
CA TRP A 58 3.77 6.27 -1.29
C TRP A 58 3.24 4.95 -1.87
N VAL A 59 3.48 4.74 -3.15
CA VAL A 59 3.03 3.55 -3.89
C VAL A 59 4.24 2.85 -4.49
N PRO A 60 4.37 1.52 -4.32
CA PRO A 60 5.44 0.79 -5.00
C PRO A 60 5.29 0.85 -6.52
N VAL A 61 6.40 1.03 -7.23
CA VAL A 61 6.39 1.06 -8.70
C VAL A 61 5.89 -0.27 -9.27
N SER A 62 6.15 -1.39 -8.60
CA SER A 62 5.63 -2.70 -8.98
C SER A 62 4.09 -2.73 -9.06
N ARG A 63 3.43 -2.01 -8.16
CA ARG A 63 1.98 -1.88 -8.18
C ARG A 63 1.49 -1.09 -9.39
N LEU A 64 2.20 -0.02 -9.76
CA LEU A 64 1.86 0.75 -10.95
C LEU A 64 2.01 -0.11 -12.22
N ILE A 65 3.06 -0.91 -12.30
CA ILE A 65 3.28 -1.82 -13.42
C ILE A 65 2.13 -2.82 -13.55
N SER A 66 1.61 -3.30 -12.44
CA SER A 66 0.47 -4.23 -12.44
C SER A 66 -0.85 -3.56 -12.81
N GLU A 67 -1.02 -2.28 -12.49
CA GLU A 67 -2.26 -1.53 -12.74
C GLU A 67 -2.29 -0.83 -14.12
N ILE A 68 -1.13 -0.53 -14.68
CA ILE A 68 -0.99 0.18 -15.95
C ILE A 68 -0.36 -0.76 -16.97
N PRO A 69 -1.18 -1.45 -17.81
CA PRO A 69 -0.65 -2.47 -18.73
C PRO A 69 0.47 -2.01 -19.66
N PRO A 70 0.44 -0.77 -20.24
CA PRO A 70 1.56 -0.32 -21.07
C PRO A 70 2.85 -0.05 -20.32
N LEU A 71 2.80 0.07 -18.99
CA LEU A 71 3.99 0.28 -18.16
C LEU A 71 4.63 -1.07 -17.84
N THR A 72 5.91 -1.21 -18.18
CA THR A 72 6.67 -2.44 -17.97
C THR A 72 7.92 -2.18 -17.16
N VAL A 73 8.56 -3.25 -16.67
CA VAL A 73 9.84 -3.16 -15.97
C VAL A 73 10.92 -2.51 -16.85
N GLU A 74 10.89 -2.77 -18.15
CA GLU A 74 11.86 -2.25 -19.10
C GLU A 74 11.69 -0.76 -19.36
N ASN A 75 10.45 -0.26 -19.43
CA ASN A 75 10.19 1.15 -19.79
C ASN A 75 9.87 2.05 -18.58
N GLN A 76 9.77 1.50 -17.37
CA GLN A 76 9.37 2.28 -16.19
C GLN A 76 10.29 3.49 -15.95
N ARG A 77 11.59 3.36 -16.16
CA ARG A 77 12.56 4.44 -15.92
C ARG A 77 12.38 5.62 -16.87
N LYS A 78 11.79 5.37 -18.04
CA LYS A 78 11.48 6.43 -19.00
C LYS A 78 10.31 7.30 -18.54
N TYR A 79 9.32 6.70 -17.91
CA TYR A 79 8.07 7.36 -17.53
C TYR A 79 8.02 7.76 -16.05
N ILE A 80 8.59 6.97 -15.18
CA ILE A 80 8.54 7.19 -13.74
C ILE A 80 9.79 7.94 -13.29
N LYS A 81 9.69 9.26 -13.28
CA LYS A 81 10.76 10.17 -12.81
C LYS A 81 10.12 11.26 -11.97
N LYS A 82 10.89 11.78 -11.01
CA LYS A 82 10.44 12.86 -10.15
C LYS A 82 10.01 14.09 -10.98
N SER A 83 8.86 14.64 -10.63
CA SER A 83 8.26 15.82 -11.27
C SER A 83 7.95 15.64 -12.76
N GLN A 84 7.78 14.38 -13.19
CA GLN A 84 7.46 14.09 -14.59
C GLN A 84 5.99 13.70 -14.74
N PHE A 85 5.37 14.25 -15.78
CA PHE A 85 4.07 13.80 -16.28
C PHE A 85 4.28 12.69 -17.31
N PHE A 86 3.46 11.64 -17.25
CA PHE A 86 3.47 10.59 -18.26
C PHE A 86 2.07 10.37 -18.81
N GLU A 87 2.03 9.99 -20.08
CA GLU A 87 0.82 9.56 -20.79
C GLU A 87 1.12 8.25 -21.49
N LEU A 88 0.33 7.24 -21.17
CA LEU A 88 0.41 5.93 -21.82
C LEU A 88 -0.98 5.57 -22.33
N GLN A 89 -1.03 4.83 -23.42
CA GLN A 89 -2.28 4.44 -24.05
C GLN A 89 -2.20 3.00 -24.55
N ASP A 90 -3.31 2.28 -24.41
CA ASP A 90 -3.50 0.96 -25.01
C ASP A 90 -4.89 0.89 -25.65
N SER A 91 -5.32 -0.30 -26.06
CA SER A 91 -6.64 -0.52 -26.64
C SER A 91 -7.79 -0.32 -25.66
N ILE A 92 -7.51 -0.35 -24.35
CA ILE A 92 -8.51 -0.28 -23.28
C ILE A 92 -8.72 1.15 -22.83
N GLY A 93 -7.67 1.94 -22.71
CA GLY A 93 -7.77 3.28 -22.18
C GLY A 93 -6.52 4.11 -22.26
N VAL A 94 -6.59 5.29 -21.68
CA VAL A 94 -5.48 6.24 -21.58
C VAL A 94 -5.12 6.39 -20.11
N TYR A 95 -3.83 6.31 -19.82
CA TYR A 95 -3.28 6.37 -18.46
C TYR A 95 -2.48 7.65 -18.31
N LEU A 96 -2.95 8.53 -17.45
CA LEU A 96 -2.32 9.83 -17.19
C LEU A 96 -1.78 9.83 -15.75
N GLY A 97 -0.53 10.20 -15.59
CA GLY A 97 0.07 10.28 -14.28
C GLY A 97 1.04 11.45 -14.16
N HIS A 98 1.07 12.07 -13.00
CA HIS A 98 2.05 13.08 -12.65
C HIS A 98 2.78 12.64 -11.40
N VAL A 99 4.04 12.26 -11.54
CA VAL A 99 4.89 11.83 -10.44
C VAL A 99 5.38 13.06 -9.68
N THR A 100 5.04 13.15 -8.41
CA THR A 100 5.47 14.28 -7.57
C THR A 100 6.77 13.98 -6.84
N ASN A 101 6.95 12.75 -6.39
CA ASN A 101 8.16 12.32 -5.69
C ASN A 101 8.53 10.88 -6.07
N LEU A 102 9.82 10.59 -6.00
CA LEU A 102 10.38 9.26 -6.25
C LEU A 102 11.44 8.96 -5.20
N LEU A 103 11.42 7.75 -4.67
CA LEU A 103 12.46 7.19 -3.82
C LEU A 103 13.02 5.94 -4.49
N GLU A 104 14.33 5.80 -4.47
CA GLU A 104 15.01 4.69 -5.11
C GLU A 104 15.24 3.51 -4.16
N VAL A 105 15.66 2.39 -4.73
CA VAL A 105 16.07 1.22 -3.95
C VAL A 105 17.23 1.60 -3.04
N ASN A 106 17.18 1.14 -1.80
CA ASN A 106 18.13 1.44 -0.72
C ASN A 106 17.98 2.83 -0.09
N ASP A 107 17.06 3.66 -0.56
CA ASP A 107 16.71 4.88 0.17
C ASP A 107 16.04 4.52 1.50
N GLU A 108 16.06 5.47 2.43
CA GLU A 108 15.38 5.30 3.70
C GLU A 108 13.86 5.28 3.48
N ALA A 109 13.20 4.24 4.00
CA ALA A 109 11.76 4.12 3.85
C ALA A 109 11.04 5.21 4.67
N PRO A 110 10.11 5.96 4.05
CA PRO A 110 9.35 6.97 4.77
C PRO A 110 8.51 6.34 5.88
N LEU A 111 8.42 7.01 7.02
CA LEU A 111 7.63 6.51 8.15
C LEU A 111 6.17 6.27 7.78
N SER A 112 5.61 7.14 6.95
CA SER A 112 4.23 7.01 6.48
C SER A 112 3.99 5.73 5.67
N TYR A 113 5.00 5.25 4.95
CA TYR A 113 4.93 4.02 4.18
C TYR A 113 5.05 2.78 5.07
N ILE A 114 6.00 2.79 6.01
CA ILE A 114 6.28 1.64 6.87
C ILE A 114 5.41 1.56 8.12
N LYS A 115 4.73 2.66 8.49
CA LYS A 115 3.90 2.74 9.70
C LYS A 115 2.85 1.62 9.81
N PRO A 116 2.09 1.28 8.77
CA PRO A 116 1.15 0.15 8.85
C PRO A 116 1.86 -1.19 9.08
N GLU A 117 3.01 -1.40 8.44
CA GLU A 117 3.80 -2.62 8.61
C GLU A 117 4.37 -2.71 10.03
N ILE A 118 4.94 -1.63 10.55
CA ILE A 118 5.42 -1.57 11.93
C ILE A 118 4.28 -1.84 12.91
N ARG A 119 3.12 -1.22 12.69
CA ARG A 119 1.94 -1.45 13.53
C ARG A 119 1.55 -2.92 13.53
N GLN A 120 1.55 -3.56 12.38
CA GLN A 120 1.21 -4.98 12.26
C GLN A 120 2.22 -5.87 12.99
N VAL A 121 3.52 -5.57 12.85
CA VAL A 121 4.58 -6.28 13.56
C VAL A 121 4.42 -6.14 15.08
N LEU A 122 4.15 -4.93 15.56
CA LEU A 122 3.94 -4.67 16.98
C LEU A 122 2.69 -5.37 17.50
N LEU A 123 1.60 -5.35 16.74
CA LEU A 123 0.36 -6.06 17.11
C LEU A 123 0.58 -7.57 17.17
N ASN A 124 1.28 -8.12 16.21
CA ASN A 124 1.61 -9.54 16.17
C ASN A 124 2.49 -9.93 17.36
N ARG A 125 3.48 -9.10 17.69
CA ARG A 125 4.35 -9.31 18.85
C ARG A 125 3.53 -9.30 20.14
N ARG A 126 2.67 -8.31 20.33
CA ARG A 126 1.77 -8.24 21.50
C ARG A 126 0.85 -9.45 21.57
N ARG A 127 0.32 -9.90 20.46
CA ARG A 127 -0.53 -11.09 20.39
C ARG A 127 0.24 -12.35 20.80
N ILE A 128 1.46 -12.52 20.32
CA ILE A 128 2.33 -13.64 20.68
C ILE A 128 2.66 -13.60 22.16
N ASP A 129 3.06 -12.44 22.69
CA ASP A 129 3.38 -12.27 24.11
C ASP A 129 2.18 -12.56 24.99
N TYR A 130 1.01 -12.06 24.63
CA TYR A 130 -0.25 -12.33 25.33
C TYR A 130 -0.61 -13.81 25.29
N SER A 131 -0.49 -14.45 24.14
CA SER A 131 -0.77 -15.88 23.98
C SER A 131 0.18 -16.74 24.83
N ARG A 132 1.47 -16.38 24.85
CA ARG A 132 2.46 -17.07 25.70
C ARG A 132 2.13 -16.93 27.18
N LYS A 133 1.77 -15.72 27.62
CA LYS A 133 1.38 -15.46 29.00
C LYS A 133 0.13 -16.26 29.35
N LEU A 134 -0.86 -16.30 28.48
CA LEU A 134 -2.09 -17.06 28.67
C LEU A 134 -1.80 -18.57 28.72
N GLU A 135 -0.95 -19.08 27.85
CA GLU A 135 -0.53 -20.49 27.87
C GLU A 135 0.17 -20.85 29.17
N VAL A 136 1.08 -20.02 29.65
CA VAL A 136 1.77 -20.23 30.94
C VAL A 136 0.77 -20.24 32.07
N ASP A 137 -0.16 -19.30 32.13
CA ASP A 137 -1.19 -19.23 33.16
C ASP A 137 -2.11 -20.46 33.11
N ILE A 138 -2.52 -20.89 31.93
CA ILE A 138 -3.35 -22.10 31.75
C ILE A 138 -2.59 -23.37 32.19
N ILE A 139 -1.31 -23.49 31.79
CA ILE A 139 -0.49 -24.63 32.17
C ILE A 139 -0.26 -24.66 33.68
N ASP A 140 0.06 -23.53 34.30
CA ASP A 140 0.25 -23.43 35.73
C ASP A 140 -1.02 -23.83 36.49
N GLU A 141 -2.18 -23.35 36.06
CA GLU A 141 -3.46 -23.70 36.61
C GLU A 141 -3.80 -25.18 36.42
N ALA A 142 -3.50 -25.70 35.21
CA ALA A 142 -3.71 -27.10 34.91
C ALA A 142 -2.77 -28.02 35.72
N ILE A 143 -1.54 -27.62 35.93
CA ILE A 143 -0.59 -28.35 36.79
C ILE A 143 -1.10 -28.37 38.22
N LYS A 144 -1.54 -27.25 38.76
CA LYS A 144 -2.08 -27.19 40.12
C LYS A 144 -3.28 -28.11 40.30
N ASN A 145 -4.21 -28.12 39.37
CA ASN A 145 -5.45 -28.87 39.46
C ASN A 145 -5.30 -30.34 39.04
N LYS A 146 -4.59 -30.60 37.93
CA LYS A 146 -4.44 -31.96 37.39
C LYS A 146 -3.36 -32.79 38.09
N GLU A 147 -2.29 -32.19 38.58
CA GLU A 147 -1.30 -32.89 39.37
C GLU A 147 -1.93 -33.45 40.65
N PHE A 148 -2.79 -32.70 41.28
CA PHE A 148 -3.55 -33.16 42.45
C PHE A 148 -4.49 -34.29 42.05
N GLU A 149 -5.20 -34.22 40.95
CA GLU A 149 -6.11 -35.27 40.48
C GLU A 149 -5.36 -36.53 40.07
N VAL A 150 -4.24 -36.42 39.40
CA VAL A 150 -3.39 -37.55 38.99
C VAL A 150 -2.77 -38.20 40.22
N TYR A 151 -2.32 -37.43 41.20
CA TYR A 151 -1.79 -37.92 42.46
C TYR A 151 -2.84 -38.71 43.26
N ASP A 152 -4.03 -38.18 43.41
CA ASP A 152 -5.15 -38.81 44.07
C ASP A 152 -5.57 -40.10 43.36
N LYS A 153 -5.51 -40.15 42.02
CA LYS A 153 -5.83 -41.32 41.22
C LYS A 153 -4.83 -42.44 41.40
N TYR A 154 -3.55 -42.14 41.50
CA TYR A 154 -2.51 -43.12 41.75
C TYR A 154 -2.55 -43.63 43.20
N ASN A 155 -2.85 -42.78 44.14
CA ASN A 155 -2.98 -43.18 45.55
C ASN A 155 -4.26 -44.00 45.86
N LYS A 156 -5.31 -43.89 45.06
CA LYS A 156 -6.54 -44.71 45.22
C LYS A 156 -6.41 -46.11 44.62
N ASN A 157 -5.38 -46.38 43.80
CA ASN A 157 -5.15 -47.66 43.17
C ASN A 157 -4.11 -48.52 43.91
N GLU A 158 -3.57 -48.05 45.02
CA GLU A 158 -2.74 -48.74 45.96
C GLU A 158 -3.57 -49.18 47.17
#